data_c718f51d273aa898f3daa4e9e6bf21e1
#
_entry.id   c718f51d273aa898f3daa4e9e6bf21e1
#
_cell.length_a   1.000
_cell.length_b   1.000
_cell.length_c   1.000
_cell.angle_alpha   90.00
_cell.angle_beta   90.00
_cell.angle_gamma   90.00
#
_symmetry.space_group_name_H-M   'P 1'
#
loop_
_entity.id
_entity.type
_entity.pdbx_description
1 polymer ?
#
loop_
_entity_poly.entity_id
_entity_poly.type
_entity_poly.pdbx_seq_one_letter_code
_entity_poly.pdbx_strand_id
1 'polypeptide(L)'
;MELSPREAGFAPGRLDRIADHLNRAYIDNGKIAGCQVAVTRKGHLAYFKSLGQMDRERGKAMRDDTIFRIYSMTKPITSVALMMLYERGYFQLNDPVHRFVPEWRDQRVWVSGEGSAMQTAKPKRPVSMRDMLCHTGGLTYGAALVSLGAPDSGHPVDKEYARIGVRRGDGEDLRAFMGKLAQVPLRYEPGERWMYSLSTDVCGALVEIISGKRFDKFLADEIFGPLKMKDTSFTVPRDKLDRFAANYRRGPDKKLQLIDDPEKSIYLKEQTFFSGGGGLAGTTADYVRFCDMLRRGGELDGARILGPRTIEVMHRNHLKDNRDLTQMAIGGFSETANEGVGFGLGFACTLDSVTSGSIVGSDWYWGGAASTIFWVDAKDDLAVVFMTQLMPSGAFNFRGQLKSLVYSAIAE
;
A
#
# COMPACT_ATOMS: atom_id res chain seq x y z
N MET A 1 3.26 -23.46 8.34
CA MET A 1 4.71 -23.42 7.96
C MET A 1 5.51 -23.63 9.23
N GLU A 2 6.48 -24.52 9.20
CA GLU A 2 7.41 -24.74 10.30
C GLU A 2 8.47 -23.63 10.35
N LEU A 3 8.84 -23.21 11.58
CA LEU A 3 9.84 -22.15 11.76
C LEU A 3 11.26 -22.75 11.65
N SER A 4 12.07 -22.20 10.75
CA SER A 4 13.45 -22.66 10.51
C SER A 4 14.46 -21.49 10.45
N PRO A 5 14.67 -20.77 11.58
CA PRO A 5 15.52 -19.59 11.60
C PRO A 5 16.98 -19.87 11.27
N ARG A 6 17.53 -21.05 11.62
CA ARG A 6 18.91 -21.42 11.28
C ARG A 6 19.10 -21.64 9.78
N GLU A 7 18.17 -22.34 9.13
CA GLU A 7 18.17 -22.57 7.68
C GLU A 7 18.01 -21.27 6.91
N ALA A 8 17.28 -20.31 7.49
CA ALA A 8 17.18 -18.95 6.99
C ALA A 8 18.46 -18.10 7.24
N GLY A 9 19.49 -18.64 7.92
CA GLY A 9 20.74 -17.94 8.18
C GLY A 9 20.67 -16.89 9.29
N PHE A 10 19.80 -17.06 10.27
CA PHE A 10 19.72 -16.20 11.45
C PHE A 10 20.46 -16.81 12.66
N ALA A 11 21.12 -15.96 13.43
CA ALA A 11 21.74 -16.34 14.69
C ALA A 11 20.68 -16.80 15.72
N PRO A 12 20.92 -17.90 16.46
CA PRO A 12 19.98 -18.44 17.42
C PRO A 12 19.51 -17.39 18.44
N GLY A 13 18.21 -17.33 18.69
CA GLY A 13 17.58 -16.43 19.67
C GLY A 13 17.60 -14.93 19.34
N ARG A 14 18.27 -14.52 18.25
CA ARG A 14 18.36 -13.10 17.91
C ARG A 14 17.03 -12.50 17.46
N LEU A 15 16.20 -13.26 16.77
CA LEU A 15 14.86 -12.81 16.33
C LEU A 15 13.88 -12.65 17.50
N ASP A 16 14.11 -13.29 18.66
CA ASP A 16 13.25 -13.15 19.83
C ASP A 16 13.22 -11.72 20.39
N ARG A 17 14.30 -10.95 20.13
CA ARG A 17 14.37 -9.51 20.46
C ARG A 17 13.24 -8.70 19.83
N ILE A 18 12.63 -9.19 18.75
CA ILE A 18 11.48 -8.54 18.10
C ILE A 18 10.28 -8.55 19.06
N ALA A 19 9.93 -9.72 19.61
CA ALA A 19 8.83 -9.83 20.56
C ALA A 19 9.12 -9.05 21.85
N ASP A 20 10.32 -9.15 22.41
CA ASP A 20 10.76 -8.42 23.60
C ASP A 20 10.62 -6.90 23.40
N HIS A 21 11.07 -6.40 22.25
CA HIS A 21 10.95 -4.98 21.93
C HIS A 21 9.50 -4.53 21.77
N LEU A 22 8.67 -5.27 21.01
CA LEU A 22 7.29 -4.91 20.75
C LEU A 22 6.43 -4.97 22.01
N ASN A 23 6.62 -5.97 22.88
CA ASN A 23 5.95 -6.04 24.17
C ASN A 23 6.35 -4.84 25.03
N ARG A 24 7.61 -4.71 25.36
CA ARG A 24 8.13 -3.66 26.26
C ARG A 24 7.83 -2.23 25.78
N ALA A 25 8.02 -1.97 24.47
CA ALA A 25 7.92 -0.61 23.94
C ALA A 25 6.48 -0.19 23.63
N TYR A 26 5.60 -1.13 23.30
CA TYR A 26 4.29 -0.81 22.72
C TYR A 26 3.11 -1.49 23.40
N ILE A 27 3.11 -2.83 23.58
CA ILE A 27 1.95 -3.58 24.05
C ILE A 27 1.74 -3.36 25.54
N ASP A 28 2.76 -3.58 26.37
CA ASP A 28 2.70 -3.44 27.83
C ASP A 28 2.35 -2.00 28.25
N ASN A 29 2.71 -1.03 27.43
CA ASN A 29 2.38 0.39 27.63
C ASN A 29 1.06 0.82 26.98
N GLY A 30 0.29 -0.10 26.42
CA GLY A 30 -1.01 0.17 25.80
C GLY A 30 -0.94 1.13 24.59
N LYS A 31 0.21 1.22 23.90
CA LYS A 31 0.37 2.07 22.70
C LYS A 31 -0.23 1.46 21.46
N ILE A 32 -0.28 0.13 21.38
CA ILE A 32 -1.01 -0.65 20.39
C ILE A 32 -1.79 -1.76 21.11
N ALA A 33 -2.86 -2.25 20.49
CA ALA A 33 -3.64 -3.36 21.04
C ALA A 33 -2.88 -4.69 20.90
N GLY A 34 -2.29 -4.90 19.75
CA GLY A 34 -1.50 -6.07 19.43
C GLY A 34 -0.94 -5.97 18.00
N CYS A 35 -0.14 -6.95 17.63
CA CYS A 35 0.49 -7.01 16.33
C CYS A 35 0.89 -8.43 15.93
N GLN A 36 1.21 -8.60 14.65
CA GLN A 36 1.90 -9.79 14.12
C GLN A 36 3.16 -9.39 13.36
N VAL A 37 4.18 -10.23 13.45
CA VAL A 37 5.40 -10.10 12.65
C VAL A 37 5.72 -11.44 12.01
N ALA A 38 6.00 -11.41 10.71
CA ALA A 38 6.53 -12.53 9.97
C ALA A 38 7.84 -12.13 9.28
N VAL A 39 8.84 -13.01 9.31
CA VAL A 39 10.10 -12.87 8.60
C VAL A 39 10.36 -14.12 7.78
N THR A 40 10.51 -13.95 6.46
CA THR A 40 10.96 -15.03 5.58
C THR A 40 12.33 -14.68 4.99
N ARG A 41 13.20 -15.69 4.84
CA ARG A 41 14.50 -15.54 4.21
C ARG A 41 14.97 -16.86 3.60
N LYS A 42 15.61 -16.82 2.43
CA LYS A 42 16.10 -18.00 1.70
C LYS A 42 15.02 -19.08 1.50
N GLY A 43 13.75 -18.68 1.38
CA GLY A 43 12.61 -19.59 1.22
C GLY A 43 12.07 -20.21 2.52
N HIS A 44 12.62 -19.86 3.67
CA HIS A 44 12.22 -20.35 4.99
C HIS A 44 11.44 -19.30 5.77
N LEU A 45 10.42 -19.74 6.53
CA LEU A 45 9.78 -18.90 7.54
C LEU A 45 10.67 -18.90 8.79
N ALA A 46 11.41 -17.81 8.99
CA ALA A 46 12.34 -17.68 10.10
C ALA A 46 11.68 -17.26 11.42
N TYR A 47 10.60 -16.48 11.31
CA TYR A 47 9.91 -15.91 12.47
C TYR A 47 8.45 -15.66 12.17
N PHE A 48 7.57 -16.01 13.12
CA PHE A 48 6.16 -15.65 13.13
C PHE A 48 5.68 -15.52 14.57
N LYS A 49 5.18 -14.36 14.95
CA LYS A 49 4.65 -14.13 16.31
C LYS A 49 3.40 -13.26 16.27
N SER A 50 2.41 -13.68 17.05
CA SER A 50 1.18 -12.95 17.37
C SER A 50 1.28 -12.45 18.80
N LEU A 51 1.14 -11.15 19.02
CA LEU A 51 1.38 -10.48 20.29
C LEU A 51 0.18 -9.60 20.66
N GLY A 52 -0.21 -9.58 21.94
CA GLY A 52 -1.29 -8.75 22.46
C GLY A 52 -2.68 -9.19 22.01
N GLN A 53 -3.55 -8.23 21.71
CA GLN A 53 -4.97 -8.46 21.41
C GLN A 53 -5.33 -7.95 20.02
N MET A 54 -6.20 -8.69 19.31
CA MET A 54 -6.81 -8.23 18.07
C MET A 54 -8.07 -7.37 18.32
N ASP A 55 -8.70 -7.54 19.48
CA ASP A 55 -9.88 -6.78 19.92
C ASP A 55 -9.84 -6.61 21.44
N ARG A 56 -9.56 -5.38 21.89
CA ARG A 56 -9.44 -5.05 23.32
C ARG A 56 -10.79 -5.00 24.01
N GLU A 57 -11.80 -4.51 23.32
CA GLU A 57 -13.14 -4.32 23.86
C GLU A 57 -13.78 -5.66 24.21
N ARG A 58 -13.42 -6.72 23.47
CA ARG A 58 -13.92 -8.09 23.69
C ARG A 58 -12.89 -9.02 24.32
N GLY A 59 -11.69 -8.50 24.67
CA GLY A 59 -10.61 -9.29 25.27
C GLY A 59 -10.07 -10.40 24.37
N LYS A 60 -10.23 -10.29 23.04
CA LYS A 60 -9.78 -11.32 22.10
C LYS A 60 -8.27 -11.22 21.88
N ALA A 61 -7.55 -12.30 22.19
CA ALA A 61 -6.11 -12.39 21.92
C ALA A 61 -5.81 -12.34 20.40
N MET A 62 -4.62 -11.83 20.03
CA MET A 62 -4.11 -11.90 18.67
C MET A 62 -3.92 -13.37 18.27
N ARG A 63 -4.43 -13.76 17.11
CA ARG A 63 -4.36 -15.13 16.57
C ARG A 63 -3.54 -15.14 15.31
N ASP A 64 -2.90 -16.26 14.99
CA ASP A 64 -2.07 -16.41 13.78
C ASP A 64 -2.84 -16.21 12.48
N ASP A 65 -4.15 -16.45 12.51
CA ASP A 65 -5.08 -16.30 11.39
C ASP A 65 -5.91 -15.00 11.46
N THR A 66 -5.49 -14.01 12.26
CA THR A 66 -6.15 -12.71 12.38
C THR A 66 -6.19 -12.00 11.03
N ILE A 67 -7.36 -11.46 10.68
CA ILE A 67 -7.59 -10.67 9.48
C ILE A 67 -7.45 -9.18 9.82
N PHE A 68 -6.65 -8.46 9.06
CA PHE A 68 -6.37 -7.04 9.23
C PHE A 68 -6.90 -6.23 8.05
N ARG A 69 -7.30 -4.98 8.27
CA ARG A 69 -7.44 -4.00 7.20
C ARG A 69 -6.04 -3.62 6.75
N ILE A 70 -5.67 -3.95 5.52
CA ILE A 70 -4.32 -3.70 5.03
C ILE A 70 -4.18 -2.33 4.37
N TYR A 71 -5.29 -1.61 4.16
CA TYR A 71 -5.30 -0.27 3.56
C TYR A 71 -4.34 -0.16 2.36
N SER A 72 -3.41 0.77 2.41
CA SER A 72 -2.51 1.06 1.28
C SER A 72 -1.52 -0.06 0.94
N MET A 73 -1.42 -1.13 1.74
CA MET A 73 -0.76 -2.36 1.29
C MET A 73 -1.55 -3.07 0.16
N THR A 74 -2.78 -2.62 -0.16
CA THR A 74 -3.50 -2.98 -1.39
C THR A 74 -2.78 -2.50 -2.66
N LYS A 75 -2.09 -1.36 -2.62
CA LYS A 75 -1.46 -0.73 -3.80
C LYS A 75 -0.44 -1.61 -4.54
N PRO A 76 0.49 -2.26 -3.85
CA PRO A 76 1.39 -3.23 -4.48
C PRO A 76 0.66 -4.33 -5.25
N ILE A 77 -0.40 -4.88 -4.66
CA ILE A 77 -1.21 -5.94 -5.29
C ILE A 77 -1.89 -5.40 -6.55
N THR A 78 -2.49 -4.22 -6.48
CA THR A 78 -3.11 -3.54 -7.63
C THR A 78 -2.11 -3.23 -8.73
N SER A 79 -0.91 -2.79 -8.36
CA SER A 79 0.16 -2.50 -9.31
C SER A 79 0.65 -3.78 -10.01
N VAL A 80 0.80 -4.88 -9.27
CA VAL A 80 1.10 -6.21 -9.84
C VAL A 80 0.01 -6.61 -10.84
N ALA A 81 -1.28 -6.47 -10.48
CA ALA A 81 -2.39 -6.79 -11.36
C ALA A 81 -2.33 -6.00 -12.69
N LEU A 82 -2.05 -4.70 -12.62
CA LEU A 82 -1.91 -3.88 -13.82
C LEU A 82 -0.67 -4.30 -14.64
N MET A 83 0.44 -4.63 -13.98
CA MET A 83 1.66 -5.08 -14.66
C MET A 83 1.52 -6.48 -15.28
N MET A 84 0.61 -7.33 -14.81
CA MET A 84 0.25 -8.58 -15.51
C MET A 84 -0.36 -8.29 -16.89
N LEU A 85 -1.17 -7.23 -17.00
CA LEU A 85 -1.73 -6.81 -18.29
C LEU A 85 -0.67 -6.14 -19.19
N TYR A 86 0.33 -5.45 -18.60
CA TYR A 86 1.50 -4.98 -19.31
C TYR A 86 2.28 -6.15 -19.95
N GLU A 87 2.57 -7.23 -19.20
CA GLU A 87 3.26 -8.42 -19.74
C GLU A 87 2.47 -9.13 -20.83
N ARG A 88 1.14 -9.06 -20.76
CA ARG A 88 0.24 -9.60 -21.81
C ARG A 88 0.18 -8.71 -23.07
N GLY A 89 0.92 -7.58 -23.10
CA GLY A 89 1.02 -6.71 -24.26
C GLY A 89 -0.15 -5.74 -24.47
N TYR A 90 -1.05 -5.60 -23.48
CA TYR A 90 -2.21 -4.72 -23.64
C TYR A 90 -1.82 -3.24 -23.73
N PHE A 91 -0.74 -2.83 -23.07
CA PHE A 91 -0.26 -1.46 -23.05
C PHE A 91 1.27 -1.37 -22.83
N GLN A 92 1.82 -0.18 -23.07
CA GLN A 92 3.17 0.20 -22.70
C GLN A 92 3.13 1.26 -21.59
N LEU A 93 4.19 1.36 -20.77
CA LEU A 93 4.24 2.29 -19.63
C LEU A 93 4.03 3.77 -20.05
N ASN A 94 4.44 4.13 -21.25
CA ASN A 94 4.28 5.49 -21.78
C ASN A 94 2.96 5.71 -22.55
N ASP A 95 2.13 4.68 -22.69
CA ASP A 95 0.83 4.85 -23.33
C ASP A 95 -0.04 5.80 -22.50
N PRO A 96 -0.81 6.68 -23.16
CA PRO A 96 -1.70 7.59 -22.45
C PRO A 96 -2.91 6.85 -21.90
N VAL A 97 -3.31 7.21 -20.67
CA VAL A 97 -4.48 6.64 -19.99
C VAL A 97 -5.75 6.78 -20.83
N HIS A 98 -5.88 7.87 -21.60
CA HIS A 98 -7.05 8.12 -22.44
C HIS A 98 -7.22 7.11 -23.59
N ARG A 99 -6.23 6.26 -23.86
CA ARG A 99 -6.37 5.12 -24.78
C ARG A 99 -7.43 4.13 -24.27
N PHE A 100 -7.56 4.00 -22.96
CA PHE A 100 -8.50 3.08 -22.29
C PHE A 100 -9.69 3.79 -21.67
N VAL A 101 -9.53 5.09 -21.36
CA VAL A 101 -10.53 5.95 -20.73
C VAL A 101 -10.64 7.22 -21.58
N PRO A 102 -11.40 7.19 -22.69
CA PRO A 102 -11.46 8.30 -23.65
C PRO A 102 -11.80 9.66 -23.03
N GLU A 103 -12.57 9.66 -21.94
CA GLU A 103 -12.97 10.86 -21.20
C GLU A 103 -11.77 11.64 -20.63
N TRP A 104 -10.60 11.00 -20.50
CA TRP A 104 -9.36 11.63 -20.01
C TRP A 104 -8.56 12.35 -21.10
N ARG A 105 -9.01 12.33 -22.34
CA ARG A 105 -8.33 13.01 -23.47
C ARG A 105 -8.20 14.50 -23.29
N ASP A 106 -9.22 15.13 -22.71
CA ASP A 106 -9.32 16.57 -22.57
C ASP A 106 -9.03 17.06 -21.14
N GLN A 107 -8.30 16.25 -20.36
CA GLN A 107 -7.86 16.67 -19.03
C GLN A 107 -7.09 17.98 -19.08
N ARG A 108 -7.27 18.80 -18.05
CA ARG A 108 -6.65 20.11 -17.88
C ARG A 108 -5.72 20.10 -16.68
N VAL A 109 -4.73 20.97 -16.67
CA VAL A 109 -3.86 21.25 -15.53
C VAL A 109 -4.29 22.57 -14.90
N TRP A 110 -4.39 22.61 -13.58
CA TRP A 110 -4.61 23.83 -12.82
C TRP A 110 -3.44 24.80 -13.00
N VAL A 111 -3.75 26.08 -13.24
CA VAL A 111 -2.76 27.16 -13.36
C VAL A 111 -2.89 28.12 -12.19
N SER A 112 -4.10 28.62 -11.92
CA SER A 112 -4.37 29.58 -10.86
C SER A 112 -5.85 29.67 -10.54
N GLY A 113 -6.21 30.40 -9.48
CA GLY A 113 -7.60 30.69 -9.09
C GLY A 113 -8.34 29.48 -8.52
N GLU A 114 -9.59 29.72 -8.11
CA GLU A 114 -10.50 28.71 -7.55
C GLU A 114 -11.95 28.96 -7.99
N GLY A 115 -12.79 27.92 -7.93
CA GLY A 115 -14.21 27.99 -8.30
C GLY A 115 -14.40 28.52 -9.71
N SER A 116 -15.27 29.51 -9.89
CA SER A 116 -15.54 30.15 -11.19
C SER A 116 -14.35 30.95 -11.75
N ALA A 117 -13.39 31.34 -10.94
CA ALA A 117 -12.16 32.04 -11.36
C ALA A 117 -11.00 31.06 -11.64
N MET A 118 -11.20 29.75 -11.55
CA MET A 118 -10.18 28.76 -11.83
C MET A 118 -9.73 28.83 -13.28
N GLN A 119 -8.41 28.95 -13.46
CA GLN A 119 -7.76 28.92 -14.76
C GLN A 119 -7.02 27.60 -14.93
N THR A 120 -7.19 27.00 -16.08
CA THR A 120 -6.56 25.71 -16.42
C THR A 120 -5.93 25.80 -17.81
N ALA A 121 -4.89 24.98 -18.03
CA ALA A 121 -4.22 24.85 -19.31
C ALA A 121 -4.28 23.39 -19.80
N LYS A 122 -3.99 23.18 -21.08
CA LYS A 122 -3.74 21.83 -21.62
C LYS A 122 -2.40 21.33 -21.07
N PRO A 123 -2.32 20.08 -20.57
CA PRO A 123 -1.06 19.52 -20.11
C PRO A 123 -0.05 19.42 -21.26
N LYS A 124 1.24 19.56 -20.94
CA LYS A 124 2.35 19.43 -21.91
C LYS A 124 2.38 18.05 -22.57
N ARG A 125 1.96 17.04 -21.87
CA ARG A 125 1.75 15.68 -22.36
C ARG A 125 0.54 15.03 -21.66
N PRO A 126 -0.09 14.02 -22.25
CA PRO A 126 -1.13 13.29 -21.56
C PRO A 126 -0.57 12.52 -20.36
N VAL A 127 -1.46 12.21 -19.40
CA VAL A 127 -1.16 11.30 -18.30
C VAL A 127 -0.92 9.91 -18.85
N SER A 128 0.20 9.28 -18.45
CA SER A 128 0.59 7.95 -18.89
C SER A 128 0.23 6.86 -17.86
N MET A 129 0.25 5.60 -18.31
CA MET A 129 0.10 4.43 -17.44
C MET A 129 1.16 4.41 -16.33
N ARG A 130 2.41 4.79 -16.66
CA ARG A 130 3.49 4.96 -15.67
C ARG A 130 3.13 5.99 -14.59
N ASP A 131 2.58 7.13 -14.98
CA ASP A 131 2.23 8.19 -14.04
C ASP A 131 1.23 7.72 -12.99
N MET A 132 0.30 6.83 -13.36
CA MET A 132 -0.65 6.24 -12.42
C MET A 132 0.04 5.31 -11.43
N LEU A 133 0.93 4.44 -11.92
CA LEU A 133 1.69 3.49 -11.07
C LEU A 133 2.67 4.20 -10.13
N CYS A 134 3.21 5.38 -10.51
CA CYS A 134 4.22 6.12 -9.75
C CYS A 134 3.65 7.30 -8.96
N HIS A 135 2.35 7.60 -8.99
CA HIS A 135 1.78 8.80 -8.38
C HIS A 135 2.32 10.14 -8.93
N THR A 136 2.68 10.19 -10.21
CA THR A 136 3.19 11.41 -10.88
C THR A 136 2.19 12.02 -11.86
N GLY A 137 0.95 11.55 -11.87
CA GLY A 137 -0.08 11.96 -12.84
C GLY A 137 -0.80 13.28 -12.52
N GLY A 138 -0.49 13.94 -11.41
CA GLY A 138 -1.16 15.19 -11.04
C GLY A 138 -2.48 15.01 -10.28
N LEU A 139 -2.86 13.77 -9.94
CA LEU A 139 -4.01 13.49 -9.09
C LEU A 139 -3.69 13.75 -7.61
N THR A 140 -4.75 13.95 -6.81
CA THR A 140 -4.66 14.07 -5.35
C THR A 140 -5.60 13.07 -4.66
N TYR A 141 -5.67 13.13 -3.35
CA TYR A 141 -6.74 12.48 -2.57
C TYR A 141 -7.92 13.41 -2.28
N GLY A 142 -7.86 14.68 -2.72
CA GLY A 142 -8.81 15.70 -2.27
C GLY A 142 -8.77 15.79 -0.73
N ALA A 143 -9.94 15.98 -0.11
CA ALA A 143 -10.08 16.00 1.34
C ALA A 143 -10.07 14.61 2.01
N ALA A 144 -9.97 13.51 1.26
CA ALA A 144 -10.12 12.16 1.82
C ALA A 144 -9.07 11.81 2.88
N LEU A 145 -7.85 12.35 2.78
CA LEU A 145 -6.81 12.11 3.78
C LEU A 145 -7.00 12.92 5.07
N VAL A 146 -7.78 14.01 5.03
CA VAL A 146 -8.05 14.84 6.23
C VAL A 146 -8.78 14.01 7.29
N SER A 147 -9.73 13.16 6.86
CA SER A 147 -10.43 12.24 7.77
C SER A 147 -9.48 11.20 8.41
N LEU A 148 -8.33 10.97 7.82
CA LEU A 148 -7.27 10.08 8.33
C LEU A 148 -6.20 10.82 9.13
N GLY A 149 -6.38 12.14 9.37
CA GLY A 149 -5.49 12.96 10.18
C GLY A 149 -4.44 13.76 9.40
N ALA A 150 -4.49 13.74 8.05
CA ALA A 150 -3.63 14.62 7.26
C ALA A 150 -4.13 16.09 7.32
N PRO A 151 -3.23 17.08 7.25
CA PRO A 151 -3.63 18.48 7.15
C PRO A 151 -4.47 18.72 5.90
N ASP A 152 -5.48 19.59 6.00
CA ASP A 152 -6.17 20.10 4.83
C ASP A 152 -5.19 20.95 4.00
N SER A 153 -5.03 20.60 2.74
CA SER A 153 -4.14 21.34 1.84
C SER A 153 -4.70 22.72 1.49
N GLY A 154 -6.01 22.93 1.61
CA GLY A 154 -6.72 24.13 1.15
C GLY A 154 -6.60 24.38 -0.37
N HIS A 155 -5.97 23.47 -1.12
CA HIS A 155 -5.69 23.69 -2.54
C HIS A 155 -6.98 23.67 -3.39
N PRO A 156 -7.13 24.60 -4.35
CA PRO A 156 -8.34 24.70 -5.18
C PRO A 156 -8.75 23.40 -5.87
N VAL A 157 -7.79 22.62 -6.36
CA VAL A 157 -8.05 21.31 -6.98
C VAL A 157 -8.70 20.33 -5.99
N ASP A 158 -8.25 20.30 -4.72
CA ASP A 158 -8.82 19.41 -3.69
C ASP A 158 -10.27 19.78 -3.37
N LYS A 159 -10.61 21.09 -3.44
CA LYS A 159 -12.01 21.57 -3.32
C LYS A 159 -12.88 21.08 -4.51
N GLU A 160 -12.32 21.00 -5.72
CA GLU A 160 -13.02 20.45 -6.89
C GLU A 160 -13.35 18.96 -6.74
N TYR A 161 -12.46 18.16 -6.12
CA TYR A 161 -12.79 16.77 -5.78
C TYR A 161 -14.05 16.69 -4.93
N ALA A 162 -14.17 17.55 -3.91
CA ALA A 162 -15.35 17.60 -3.05
C ALA A 162 -16.59 18.08 -3.81
N ARG A 163 -16.46 19.13 -4.64
CA ARG A 163 -17.57 19.71 -5.42
C ARG A 163 -18.18 18.72 -6.43
N ILE A 164 -17.31 17.96 -7.10
CA ILE A 164 -17.72 16.94 -8.11
C ILE A 164 -18.15 15.63 -7.41
N GLY A 165 -17.83 15.48 -6.11
CA GLY A 165 -18.15 14.30 -5.36
C GLY A 165 -17.27 13.12 -5.72
N VAL A 166 -15.99 13.36 -5.98
CA VAL A 166 -15.00 12.28 -6.15
C VAL A 166 -14.73 11.65 -4.80
N ARG A 167 -15.27 10.47 -4.59
CA ARG A 167 -15.10 9.69 -3.34
C ARG A 167 -14.98 8.20 -3.66
N ARG A 168 -14.47 7.44 -2.69
CA ARG A 168 -14.43 6.00 -2.73
C ARG A 168 -15.65 5.47 -1.98
N GLY A 169 -16.42 4.57 -2.61
CA GLY A 169 -17.61 3.98 -1.99
C GLY A 169 -18.91 4.69 -2.33
N ASP A 170 -19.89 4.63 -1.44
CA ASP A 170 -21.21 5.26 -1.57
C ASP A 170 -22.07 4.78 -2.77
N GLY A 171 -21.94 3.49 -3.15
CA GLY A 171 -22.72 2.88 -4.22
C GLY A 171 -22.22 3.16 -5.64
N GLU A 172 -21.12 3.89 -5.78
CA GLU A 172 -20.46 4.08 -7.07
C GLU A 172 -19.56 2.90 -7.40
N ASP A 173 -19.35 2.65 -8.69
CA ASP A 173 -18.36 1.72 -9.20
C ASP A 173 -17.10 2.45 -9.69
N LEU A 174 -16.09 1.68 -10.08
CA LEU A 174 -14.84 2.23 -10.59
C LEU A 174 -15.01 3.01 -11.89
N ARG A 175 -16.00 2.66 -12.73
CA ARG A 175 -16.24 3.36 -13.99
C ARG A 175 -16.85 4.76 -13.77
N ALA A 176 -17.83 4.88 -12.89
CA ALA A 176 -18.41 6.17 -12.50
C ALA A 176 -17.35 7.09 -11.85
N PHE A 177 -16.50 6.52 -11.01
CA PHE A 177 -15.35 7.21 -10.40
C PHE A 177 -14.38 7.78 -11.46
N MET A 178 -14.03 7.01 -12.51
CA MET A 178 -13.18 7.48 -13.60
C MET A 178 -13.79 8.66 -14.35
N GLY A 179 -15.11 8.65 -14.61
CA GLY A 179 -15.84 9.74 -15.25
C GLY A 179 -15.85 11.03 -14.41
N LYS A 180 -15.92 10.93 -13.08
CA LYS A 180 -15.79 12.08 -12.18
C LYS A 180 -14.37 12.64 -12.16
N LEU A 181 -13.35 11.78 -12.08
CA LEU A 181 -11.96 12.23 -12.14
C LEU A 181 -11.59 12.92 -13.44
N ALA A 182 -12.21 12.55 -14.57
CA ALA A 182 -12.01 13.21 -15.85
C ALA A 182 -12.37 14.71 -15.83
N GLN A 183 -13.28 15.12 -14.93
CA GLN A 183 -13.78 16.49 -14.82
C GLN A 183 -12.92 17.37 -13.90
N VAL A 184 -12.04 16.76 -13.09
CA VAL A 184 -11.18 17.49 -12.16
C VAL A 184 -9.85 17.82 -12.84
N PRO A 185 -9.35 19.07 -12.77
CA PRO A 185 -8.05 19.39 -13.30
C PRO A 185 -6.93 18.68 -12.51
N LEU A 186 -5.88 18.34 -13.21
CA LEU A 186 -4.64 17.86 -12.58
C LEU A 186 -4.03 19.00 -11.74
N ARG A 187 -3.48 18.68 -10.58
CA ARG A 187 -2.88 19.67 -9.70
C ARG A 187 -1.57 20.25 -10.26
N TYR A 188 -0.86 19.48 -11.09
CA TYR A 188 0.38 19.85 -11.77
C TYR A 188 0.61 19.00 -13.01
N GLU A 189 1.61 19.39 -13.80
CA GLU A 189 1.99 18.70 -15.02
C GLU A 189 2.37 17.24 -14.78
N PRO A 190 1.86 16.30 -15.56
CA PRO A 190 2.22 14.90 -15.47
C PRO A 190 3.75 14.68 -15.53
N GLY A 191 4.29 13.95 -14.56
CA GLY A 191 5.71 13.63 -14.42
C GLY A 191 6.56 14.65 -13.67
N GLU A 192 6.04 15.85 -13.36
CA GLU A 192 6.87 16.91 -12.76
C GLU A 192 6.94 16.83 -11.23
N ARG A 193 5.93 16.26 -10.59
CA ARG A 193 5.86 16.11 -9.14
C ARG A 193 5.34 14.74 -8.76
N TRP A 194 5.71 14.29 -7.58
CA TRP A 194 5.12 13.12 -6.94
C TRP A 194 4.09 13.56 -5.91
N MET A 195 2.89 13.00 -5.97
CA MET A 195 1.87 13.22 -4.97
C MET A 195 1.08 11.95 -4.71
N TYR A 196 1.11 11.51 -3.46
CA TYR A 196 0.31 10.39 -3.03
C TYR A 196 -1.18 10.66 -3.27
N SER A 197 -1.86 9.79 -4.00
CA SER A 197 -3.14 10.13 -4.63
C SER A 197 -4.02 8.93 -4.90
N LEU A 198 -5.19 9.18 -5.48
CA LEU A 198 -6.13 8.18 -5.99
C LEU A 198 -5.61 7.43 -7.24
N SER A 199 -4.36 7.65 -7.66
CA SER A 199 -3.80 7.01 -8.87
C SER A 199 -3.90 5.50 -8.85
N THR A 200 -3.76 4.84 -7.69
CA THR A 200 -3.86 3.38 -7.63
C THR A 200 -5.31 2.88 -7.66
N ASP A 201 -6.29 3.71 -7.27
CA ASP A 201 -7.71 3.41 -7.55
C ASP A 201 -7.97 3.45 -9.06
N VAL A 202 -7.33 4.39 -9.77
CA VAL A 202 -7.31 4.44 -11.25
C VAL A 202 -6.65 3.18 -11.82
N CYS A 203 -5.53 2.70 -11.26
CA CYS A 203 -4.92 1.44 -11.68
C CYS A 203 -5.90 0.27 -11.54
N GLY A 204 -6.67 0.20 -10.45
CA GLY A 204 -7.72 -0.82 -10.27
C GLY A 204 -8.80 -0.73 -11.35
N ALA A 205 -9.28 0.48 -11.66
CA ALA A 205 -10.23 0.72 -12.75
C ALA A 205 -9.65 0.32 -14.12
N LEU A 206 -8.37 0.60 -14.38
CA LEU A 206 -7.69 0.21 -15.60
C LEU A 206 -7.56 -1.32 -15.72
N VAL A 207 -7.31 -2.03 -14.62
CA VAL A 207 -7.34 -3.50 -14.61
C VAL A 207 -8.70 -4.01 -15.07
N GLU A 208 -9.80 -3.46 -14.50
CA GLU A 208 -11.16 -3.86 -14.87
C GLU A 208 -11.47 -3.55 -16.34
N ILE A 209 -11.16 -2.33 -16.80
CA ILE A 209 -11.43 -1.88 -18.18
C ILE A 209 -10.64 -2.70 -19.20
N ILE A 210 -9.36 -2.93 -18.97
CA ILE A 210 -8.48 -3.61 -19.93
C ILE A 210 -8.74 -5.11 -19.96
N SER A 211 -8.98 -5.73 -18.81
CA SER A 211 -9.20 -7.18 -18.72
C SER A 211 -10.64 -7.58 -19.05
N GLY A 212 -11.61 -6.67 -18.95
CA GLY A 212 -13.04 -6.98 -19.04
C GLY A 212 -13.58 -7.77 -17.84
N LYS A 213 -12.78 -7.99 -16.80
CA LYS A 213 -13.18 -8.65 -15.55
C LYS A 213 -13.34 -7.64 -14.43
N ARG A 214 -14.39 -7.76 -13.62
CA ARG A 214 -14.53 -6.94 -12.40
C ARG A 214 -13.27 -7.07 -11.53
N PHE A 215 -12.79 -5.96 -10.96
CA PHE A 215 -11.46 -5.89 -10.35
C PHE A 215 -11.25 -6.89 -9.21
N ASP A 216 -12.25 -7.09 -8.34
CA ASP A 216 -12.18 -8.09 -7.27
C ASP A 216 -12.05 -9.53 -7.82
N LYS A 217 -12.74 -9.84 -8.92
CA LYS A 217 -12.66 -11.13 -9.58
C LYS A 217 -11.31 -11.34 -10.26
N PHE A 218 -10.78 -10.28 -10.90
CA PHE A 218 -9.44 -10.35 -11.47
C PHE A 218 -8.40 -10.69 -10.40
N LEU A 219 -8.42 -10.00 -9.25
CA LEU A 219 -7.48 -10.29 -8.15
C LEU A 219 -7.66 -11.71 -7.60
N ALA A 220 -8.91 -12.16 -7.43
CA ALA A 220 -9.20 -13.50 -6.92
C ALA A 220 -8.68 -14.59 -7.86
N ASP A 221 -8.93 -14.46 -9.17
CA ASP A 221 -8.59 -15.47 -10.16
C ASP A 221 -7.10 -15.50 -10.49
N GLU A 222 -6.49 -14.31 -10.62
CA GLU A 222 -5.16 -14.17 -11.22
C GLU A 222 -4.03 -14.04 -10.17
N ILE A 223 -4.36 -13.63 -8.93
CA ILE A 223 -3.36 -13.43 -7.86
C ILE A 223 -3.69 -14.26 -6.62
N PHE A 224 -4.87 -14.09 -6.02
CA PHE A 224 -5.16 -14.70 -4.71
C PHE A 224 -5.30 -16.22 -4.82
N GLY A 225 -6.00 -16.73 -5.83
CA GLY A 225 -6.13 -18.16 -6.07
C GLY A 225 -4.80 -18.85 -6.31
N PRO A 226 -4.01 -18.44 -7.33
CA PRO A 226 -2.69 -19.01 -7.61
C PRO A 226 -1.72 -18.94 -6.43
N LEU A 227 -1.72 -17.81 -5.70
CA LEU A 227 -0.88 -17.64 -4.50
C LEU A 227 -1.48 -18.27 -3.24
N LYS A 228 -2.67 -18.87 -3.30
CA LYS A 228 -3.38 -19.45 -2.15
C LYS A 228 -3.60 -18.46 -0.99
N MET A 229 -3.87 -17.19 -1.31
CA MET A 229 -4.20 -16.12 -0.38
C MET A 229 -5.69 -16.17 -0.04
N LYS A 230 -6.06 -17.09 0.86
CA LYS A 230 -7.46 -17.50 1.10
C LYS A 230 -8.30 -16.50 1.89
N ASP A 231 -7.65 -15.61 2.61
CA ASP A 231 -8.27 -14.67 3.52
C ASP A 231 -8.09 -13.21 3.09
N THR A 232 -7.64 -12.99 1.83
CA THR A 232 -7.46 -11.65 1.27
C THR A 232 -8.63 -11.30 0.34
N SER A 233 -9.36 -10.23 0.66
CA SER A 233 -10.55 -9.81 -0.11
C SER A 233 -10.97 -8.38 0.24
N PHE A 234 -11.89 -7.80 -0.56
CA PHE A 234 -12.52 -6.50 -0.28
C PHE A 234 -13.64 -6.58 0.75
N THR A 235 -14.16 -7.78 1.01
CA THR A 235 -15.22 -8.02 1.97
C THR A 235 -14.83 -9.17 2.87
N VAL A 236 -14.93 -8.99 4.19
CA VAL A 236 -14.69 -10.04 5.17
C VAL A 236 -15.97 -10.86 5.31
N PRO A 237 -15.94 -12.16 4.96
CA PRO A 237 -17.10 -13.04 5.14
C PRO A 237 -17.54 -13.13 6.60
N ARG A 238 -18.85 -13.25 6.84
CA ARG A 238 -19.39 -13.24 8.21
C ARG A 238 -18.92 -14.44 9.06
N ASP A 239 -18.68 -15.57 8.44
CA ASP A 239 -18.10 -16.76 9.09
C ASP A 239 -16.64 -16.56 9.54
N LYS A 240 -15.97 -15.52 9.03
CA LYS A 240 -14.61 -15.12 9.40
C LYS A 240 -14.55 -13.93 10.38
N LEU A 241 -15.70 -13.39 10.78
CA LEU A 241 -15.80 -12.22 11.64
C LEU A 241 -15.05 -12.39 12.96
N ASP A 242 -15.04 -13.60 13.53
CA ASP A 242 -14.34 -13.90 14.79
C ASP A 242 -12.83 -13.66 14.73
N ARG A 243 -12.26 -13.64 13.52
CA ARG A 243 -10.82 -13.40 13.25
C ARG A 243 -10.52 -11.96 12.81
N PHE A 244 -11.54 -11.10 12.65
CA PHE A 244 -11.36 -9.75 12.12
C PHE A 244 -10.97 -8.80 13.26
N ALA A 245 -9.83 -8.14 13.14
CA ALA A 245 -9.28 -7.25 14.15
C ALA A 245 -10.05 -5.93 14.28
N ALA A 246 -10.16 -5.41 15.48
CA ALA A 246 -10.62 -4.05 15.76
C ALA A 246 -9.56 -3.02 15.35
N ASN A 247 -9.98 -1.84 14.86
CA ASN A 247 -9.06 -0.78 14.45
C ASN A 247 -9.12 0.40 15.41
N TYR A 248 -7.96 0.92 15.76
CA TYR A 248 -7.79 1.92 16.81
C TYR A 248 -7.12 3.19 16.28
N ARG A 249 -7.38 4.28 16.99
CA ARG A 249 -6.66 5.55 16.88
C ARG A 249 -6.06 5.90 18.23
N ARG A 250 -4.88 6.48 18.22
CA ARG A 250 -4.32 7.07 19.42
C ARG A 250 -4.91 8.47 19.62
N GLY A 251 -5.65 8.65 20.73
CA GLY A 251 -6.27 9.93 21.09
C GLY A 251 -5.25 10.98 21.59
N PRO A 252 -5.69 12.24 21.77
CA PRO A 252 -4.84 13.29 22.36
C PRO A 252 -4.33 12.95 23.75
N ASP A 253 -5.09 12.18 24.53
CA ASP A 253 -4.73 11.64 25.84
C ASP A 253 -3.76 10.46 25.78
N LYS A 254 -3.26 10.15 24.59
CA LYS A 254 -2.37 9.01 24.27
C LYS A 254 -3.00 7.62 24.51
N LYS A 255 -4.29 7.52 24.77
CA LYS A 255 -5.02 6.25 24.88
C LYS A 255 -5.52 5.77 23.54
N LEU A 256 -5.72 4.45 23.42
CA LEU A 256 -6.32 3.86 22.24
C LEU A 256 -7.85 4.05 22.28
N GLN A 257 -8.39 4.51 21.16
CA GLN A 257 -9.82 4.69 20.93
C GLN A 257 -10.23 3.78 19.76
N LEU A 258 -11.28 2.98 19.92
CA LEU A 258 -11.86 2.18 18.86
C LEU A 258 -12.45 3.10 17.79
N ILE A 259 -12.03 2.94 16.54
CA ILE A 259 -12.53 3.73 15.40
C ILE A 259 -13.23 2.89 14.33
N ASP A 260 -12.99 1.58 14.31
CA ASP A 260 -13.71 0.66 13.41
C ASP A 260 -13.92 -0.68 14.15
N ASP A 261 -15.14 -0.85 14.65
CA ASP A 261 -15.60 -2.08 15.30
C ASP A 261 -15.75 -3.20 14.26
N PRO A 262 -15.13 -4.37 14.44
CA PRO A 262 -15.26 -5.49 13.52
C PRO A 262 -16.71 -5.84 13.16
N GLU A 263 -17.62 -5.80 14.13
CA GLU A 263 -19.03 -6.19 13.95
C GLU A 263 -19.86 -5.15 13.17
N LYS A 264 -19.37 -3.91 13.05
CA LYS A 264 -20.06 -2.79 12.39
C LYS A 264 -19.29 -2.28 11.16
N SER A 265 -18.17 -2.90 10.84
CA SER A 265 -17.26 -2.46 9.80
C SER A 265 -17.90 -2.46 8.41
N ILE A 266 -17.50 -1.47 7.60
CA ILE A 266 -17.88 -1.43 6.18
C ILE A 266 -17.36 -2.64 5.41
N TYR A 267 -16.28 -3.28 5.86
CA TYR A 267 -15.74 -4.51 5.27
C TYR A 267 -16.67 -5.74 5.36
N LEU A 268 -17.75 -5.68 6.15
CA LEU A 268 -18.79 -6.71 6.20
C LEU A 268 -19.89 -6.52 5.16
N LYS A 269 -19.92 -5.37 4.50
CA LYS A 269 -20.90 -5.05 3.46
C LYS A 269 -20.37 -5.43 2.09
N GLU A 270 -21.29 -5.83 1.20
CA GLU A 270 -20.94 -5.99 -0.20
C GLU A 270 -20.46 -4.64 -0.76
N GLN A 271 -19.29 -4.66 -1.41
CA GLN A 271 -18.70 -3.47 -1.98
C GLN A 271 -19.10 -3.34 -3.45
N THR A 272 -19.38 -2.11 -3.89
CA THR A 272 -19.52 -1.76 -5.30
C THR A 272 -18.27 -1.06 -5.84
N PHE A 273 -17.53 -0.41 -4.94
CA PHE A 273 -16.27 0.26 -5.23
C PHE A 273 -15.09 -0.56 -4.68
N PHE A 274 -14.39 -1.26 -5.57
CA PHE A 274 -13.22 -2.06 -5.22
C PHE A 274 -11.96 -1.17 -5.23
N SER A 275 -11.68 -0.51 -4.11
CA SER A 275 -10.56 0.44 -4.02
C SER A 275 -9.21 -0.25 -4.22
N GLY A 276 -8.58 -0.02 -5.37
CA GLY A 276 -7.20 -0.45 -5.64
C GLY A 276 -6.18 0.28 -4.75
N GLY A 277 -6.54 1.45 -4.23
CA GLY A 277 -5.71 2.24 -3.34
C GLY A 277 -5.77 1.85 -1.86
N GLY A 278 -6.71 0.96 -1.43
CA GLY A 278 -6.78 0.68 0.01
C GLY A 278 -7.93 -0.19 0.50
N GLY A 279 -8.61 -0.93 -0.37
CA GLY A 279 -9.85 -1.63 -0.05
C GLY A 279 -9.71 -3.04 0.51
N LEU A 280 -8.53 -3.64 0.53
CA LEU A 280 -8.35 -5.03 0.93
C LEU A 280 -8.22 -5.20 2.46
N ALA A 281 -8.72 -6.32 2.93
CA ALA A 281 -8.39 -6.94 4.20
C ALA A 281 -7.69 -8.28 3.92
N GLY A 282 -6.84 -8.75 4.85
CA GLY A 282 -6.12 -10.00 4.69
C GLY A 282 -5.33 -10.39 5.92
N THR A 283 -4.76 -11.58 5.91
CA THR A 283 -3.90 -12.10 6.98
C THR A 283 -2.42 -11.82 6.73
N THR A 284 -1.62 -11.87 7.77
CA THR A 284 -0.17 -11.83 7.67
C THR A 284 0.37 -12.96 6.79
N ALA A 285 -0.16 -14.16 6.94
CA ALA A 285 0.25 -15.33 6.18
C ALA A 285 0.00 -15.18 4.66
N ASP A 286 -1.16 -14.64 4.27
CA ASP A 286 -1.46 -14.33 2.86
C ASP A 286 -0.50 -13.30 2.30
N TYR A 287 -0.23 -12.22 3.05
CA TYR A 287 0.65 -11.17 2.59
C TYR A 287 2.12 -11.62 2.50
N VAL A 288 2.55 -12.54 3.37
CA VAL A 288 3.86 -13.21 3.26
C VAL A 288 3.97 -13.96 1.93
N ARG A 289 2.93 -14.67 1.50
CA ARG A 289 2.93 -15.35 0.19
C ARG A 289 3.09 -14.38 -0.97
N PHE A 290 2.42 -13.24 -0.90
CA PHE A 290 2.60 -12.17 -1.88
C PHE A 290 4.04 -11.62 -1.88
N CYS A 291 4.61 -11.35 -0.71
CA CYS A 291 5.99 -10.89 -0.58
C CYS A 291 7.01 -11.94 -1.07
N ASP A 292 6.80 -13.22 -0.77
CA ASP A 292 7.67 -14.30 -1.23
C ASP A 292 7.61 -14.49 -2.77
N MET A 293 6.43 -14.33 -3.37
CA MET A 293 6.29 -14.29 -4.82
C MET A 293 7.13 -13.15 -5.41
N LEU A 294 7.04 -11.95 -4.85
CA LEU A 294 7.82 -10.80 -5.30
C LEU A 294 9.33 -11.05 -5.12
N ARG A 295 9.75 -11.49 -3.93
CA ARG A 295 11.16 -11.80 -3.59
C ARG A 295 11.78 -12.81 -4.55
N ARG A 296 11.01 -13.80 -4.98
CA ARG A 296 11.41 -14.86 -5.91
C ARG A 296 11.26 -14.48 -7.39
N GLY A 297 11.17 -13.18 -7.69
CA GLY A 297 11.09 -12.70 -9.07
C GLY A 297 9.79 -13.04 -9.78
N GLY A 298 8.67 -13.03 -9.05
CA GLY A 298 7.32 -13.14 -9.60
C GLY A 298 6.73 -14.55 -9.59
N GLU A 299 7.32 -15.50 -8.85
CA GLU A 299 6.84 -16.88 -8.78
C GLU A 299 6.80 -17.41 -7.34
N LEU A 300 5.78 -18.19 -7.01
CA LEU A 300 5.71 -18.95 -5.76
C LEU A 300 4.94 -20.27 -5.98
N ASP A 301 5.49 -21.38 -5.47
CA ASP A 301 4.88 -22.72 -5.52
C ASP A 301 4.43 -23.16 -6.94
N GLY A 302 5.19 -22.79 -7.96
CA GLY A 302 4.87 -23.08 -9.37
C GLY A 302 3.89 -22.10 -10.03
N ALA A 303 3.31 -21.17 -9.27
CA ALA A 303 2.46 -20.10 -9.80
C ALA A 303 3.31 -18.89 -10.19
N ARG A 304 3.45 -18.63 -11.48
CA ARG A 304 4.10 -17.43 -12.01
C ARG A 304 3.06 -16.33 -12.22
N ILE A 305 3.22 -15.26 -11.46
CA ILE A 305 2.36 -14.07 -11.51
C ILE A 305 2.96 -13.02 -12.45
N LEU A 306 4.28 -12.79 -12.36
CA LEU A 306 5.04 -11.88 -13.22
C LEU A 306 6.38 -12.49 -13.59
N GLY A 307 7.00 -12.00 -14.65
CA GLY A 307 8.38 -12.31 -14.99
C GLY A 307 9.38 -11.57 -14.11
N PRO A 308 10.60 -12.11 -13.92
CA PRO A 308 11.59 -11.50 -13.03
C PRO A 308 12.04 -10.11 -13.52
N ARG A 309 12.06 -9.86 -14.83
CA ARG A 309 12.42 -8.55 -15.37
C ARG A 309 11.35 -7.50 -15.08
N THR A 310 10.09 -7.89 -15.06
CA THR A 310 8.99 -6.97 -14.70
C THR A 310 9.08 -6.59 -13.23
N ILE A 311 9.33 -7.55 -12.34
CA ILE A 311 9.57 -7.27 -10.91
C ILE A 311 10.75 -6.30 -10.77
N GLU A 312 11.87 -6.56 -11.45
CA GLU A 312 13.05 -5.68 -11.42
C GLU A 312 12.71 -4.25 -11.86
N VAL A 313 11.95 -4.08 -12.93
CA VAL A 313 11.49 -2.76 -13.39
C VAL A 313 10.58 -2.10 -12.36
N MET A 314 9.67 -2.86 -11.72
CA MET A 314 8.71 -2.31 -10.78
C MET A 314 9.35 -1.66 -9.55
N HIS A 315 10.46 -2.20 -9.04
CA HIS A 315 11.10 -1.65 -7.84
C HIS A 315 12.26 -0.67 -8.13
N ARG A 316 12.57 -0.37 -9.41
CA ARG A 316 13.47 0.73 -9.76
C ARG A 316 12.81 2.08 -9.47
N ASN A 317 13.62 3.10 -9.25
CA ASN A 317 13.11 4.47 -9.15
C ASN A 317 12.61 4.97 -10.51
N HIS A 318 11.35 5.35 -10.57
CA HIS A 318 10.72 5.92 -11.78
C HIS A 318 10.51 7.43 -11.69
N LEU A 319 10.99 8.07 -10.63
CA LEU A 319 10.92 9.52 -10.48
C LEU A 319 11.89 10.19 -11.45
N LYS A 320 11.49 11.36 -11.93
CA LYS A 320 12.25 12.15 -12.91
C LYS A 320 13.68 12.40 -12.44
N ASP A 321 14.66 12.22 -13.33
CA ASP A 321 16.09 12.44 -13.09
C ASP A 321 16.66 11.62 -11.92
N ASN A 322 16.06 10.47 -11.64
CA ASN A 322 16.38 9.59 -10.49
C ASN A 322 16.33 10.31 -9.14
N ARG A 323 15.50 11.35 -9.00
CA ARG A 323 15.32 12.11 -7.76
C ARG A 323 14.64 11.27 -6.68
N ASP A 324 14.81 11.69 -5.45
CA ASP A 324 14.12 11.12 -4.30
C ASP A 324 12.78 11.82 -3.99
N LEU A 325 12.05 11.30 -2.99
CA LEU A 325 10.76 11.84 -2.60
C LEU A 325 10.84 13.25 -2.00
N THR A 326 11.94 13.62 -1.33
CA THR A 326 12.09 14.98 -0.78
C THR A 326 12.23 16.04 -1.88
N GLN A 327 12.79 15.64 -3.03
CA GLN A 327 12.98 16.50 -4.19
C GLN A 327 11.74 16.59 -5.09
N MET A 328 10.91 15.56 -5.10
CA MET A 328 9.78 15.43 -6.01
C MET A 328 8.42 15.58 -5.35
N ALA A 329 8.29 15.16 -4.08
CA ALA A 329 6.99 15.07 -3.42
C ALA A 329 6.43 16.43 -3.00
N ILE A 330 5.10 16.46 -2.92
CA ILE A 330 4.33 17.55 -2.30
C ILE A 330 3.46 16.95 -1.20
N GLY A 331 3.35 17.65 -0.07
CA GLY A 331 2.57 17.21 1.10
C GLY A 331 3.38 16.34 2.06
N GLY A 332 2.72 15.51 2.83
CA GLY A 332 3.29 14.77 3.96
C GLY A 332 4.37 13.72 3.64
N PHE A 333 4.71 13.53 2.37
CA PHE A 333 5.82 12.65 1.93
C PHE A 333 7.04 13.43 1.42
N SER A 334 7.04 14.75 1.55
CA SER A 334 8.18 15.62 1.19
C SER A 334 9.13 15.88 2.36
N GLU A 335 8.95 15.21 3.48
CA GLU A 335 9.75 15.36 4.69
C GLU A 335 11.13 14.67 4.57
N THR A 336 12.09 15.14 5.35
CA THR A 336 13.46 14.58 5.39
C THR A 336 13.51 13.09 5.69
N ALA A 337 12.50 12.54 6.37
CA ALA A 337 12.37 11.09 6.59
C ALA A 337 12.24 10.26 5.29
N ASN A 338 12.03 10.92 4.14
CA ASN A 338 11.97 10.31 2.82
C ASN A 338 13.18 10.65 1.94
N GLU A 339 14.20 11.28 2.51
CA GLU A 339 15.46 11.54 1.83
C GLU A 339 16.15 10.22 1.48
N GLY A 340 16.73 10.13 0.28
CA GLY A 340 17.33 8.89 -0.21
C GLY A 340 16.32 7.78 -0.53
N VAL A 341 15.02 8.10 -0.63
CA VAL A 341 13.94 7.18 -0.97
C VAL A 341 13.29 7.58 -2.28
N GLY A 342 13.27 6.69 -3.25
CA GLY A 342 12.59 6.83 -4.53
C GLY A 342 11.23 6.14 -4.56
N PHE A 343 10.60 6.14 -5.75
CA PHE A 343 9.33 5.45 -5.96
C PHE A 343 9.30 4.74 -7.31
N GLY A 344 8.98 3.47 -7.26
CA GLY A 344 8.83 2.59 -8.42
C GLY A 344 7.38 2.49 -8.89
N LEU A 345 7.03 1.37 -9.52
CA LEU A 345 5.68 1.07 -9.98
C LEU A 345 4.88 0.40 -8.86
N GLY A 346 4.43 1.21 -7.88
CA GLY A 346 3.62 0.77 -6.74
C GLY A 346 4.39 0.53 -5.43
N PHE A 347 5.69 0.81 -5.40
CA PHE A 347 6.56 0.63 -4.23
C PHE A 347 7.44 1.85 -4.02
N ALA A 348 7.74 2.18 -2.77
CA ALA A 348 8.91 2.97 -2.44
C ALA A 348 10.15 2.07 -2.53
N CYS A 349 11.28 2.63 -2.89
CA CYS A 349 12.57 1.92 -2.96
C CYS A 349 13.66 2.77 -2.30
N THR A 350 14.53 2.11 -1.53
CA THR A 350 15.69 2.79 -0.95
C THR A 350 16.73 3.02 -2.06
N LEU A 351 17.12 4.28 -2.27
CA LEU A 351 18.14 4.69 -3.24
C LEU A 351 19.51 4.79 -2.58
N ASP A 352 19.55 5.34 -1.37
CA ASP A 352 20.75 5.54 -0.59
C ASP A 352 20.45 5.23 0.89
N SER A 353 21.10 4.20 1.39
CA SER A 353 20.92 3.75 2.77
C SER A 353 21.51 4.71 3.79
N VAL A 354 22.60 5.40 3.45
CA VAL A 354 23.26 6.35 4.35
C VAL A 354 22.37 7.57 4.51
N THR A 355 21.93 8.15 3.41
CA THR A 355 21.06 9.34 3.41
C THR A 355 19.69 9.05 4.05
N SER A 356 19.10 7.89 3.77
CA SER A 356 17.81 7.50 4.38
C SER A 356 17.90 7.02 5.83
N GLY A 357 19.13 6.89 6.37
CA GLY A 357 19.37 6.33 7.70
C GLY A 357 18.92 4.87 7.85
N SER A 358 18.79 4.15 6.72
CA SER A 358 18.39 2.74 6.71
C SER A 358 19.60 1.83 6.82
N ILE A 359 19.48 0.72 7.56
CA ILE A 359 20.50 -0.33 7.57
C ILE A 359 20.58 -1.08 6.22
N VAL A 360 19.60 -0.86 5.35
CA VAL A 360 19.43 -1.58 4.07
C VAL A 360 19.34 -0.58 2.92
N GLY A 361 20.00 -0.89 1.80
CA GLY A 361 20.03 -0.06 0.59
C GLY A 361 19.40 -0.69 -0.64
N SER A 362 18.80 -1.87 -0.52
CA SER A 362 18.27 -2.64 -1.65
C SER A 362 16.80 -3.03 -1.51
N ASP A 363 16.15 -2.54 -0.47
CA ASP A 363 14.77 -2.91 -0.18
C ASP A 363 13.76 -2.00 -0.88
N TRP A 364 12.59 -2.57 -1.09
CA TRP A 364 11.40 -1.90 -1.61
C TRP A 364 10.20 -2.29 -0.77
N TYR A 365 9.30 -1.36 -0.57
CA TYR A 365 8.33 -1.46 0.50
C TYR A 365 7.12 -0.56 0.31
N TRP A 366 6.10 -0.78 1.12
CA TRP A 366 5.03 0.16 1.38
C TRP A 366 4.41 -0.10 2.76
N GLY A 367 3.28 0.57 3.05
CA GLY A 367 2.55 0.40 4.29
C GLY A 367 1.09 0.79 4.17
N GLY A 368 0.32 0.51 5.21
CA GLY A 368 -1.10 0.84 5.33
C GLY A 368 -1.38 1.90 6.38
N ALA A 369 -2.52 2.59 6.24
CA ALA A 369 -2.92 3.68 7.15
C ALA A 369 -3.05 3.25 8.61
N ALA A 370 -3.30 1.96 8.88
CA ALA A 370 -3.35 1.41 10.24
C ALA A 370 -2.00 0.85 10.71
N SER A 371 -0.88 1.44 10.25
CA SER A 371 0.50 1.09 10.63
C SER A 371 0.93 -0.33 10.23
N THR A 372 0.25 -0.96 9.30
CA THR A 372 0.73 -2.18 8.65
C THR A 372 1.88 -1.83 7.71
N ILE A 373 2.92 -2.64 7.67
CA ILE A 373 4.08 -2.44 6.81
C ILE A 373 4.63 -3.75 6.28
N PHE A 374 5.28 -3.69 5.13
CA PHE A 374 6.11 -4.78 4.62
C PHE A 374 7.34 -4.20 3.93
N TRP A 375 8.34 -5.03 3.74
CA TRP A 375 9.43 -4.79 2.81
C TRP A 375 9.95 -6.11 2.24
N VAL A 376 10.53 -6.00 1.07
CA VAL A 376 11.22 -7.09 0.37
C VAL A 376 12.62 -6.62 0.06
N ASP A 377 13.59 -7.47 0.31
CA ASP A 377 14.99 -7.28 -0.02
C ASP A 377 15.49 -8.49 -0.80
N ALA A 378 15.57 -8.33 -2.12
CA ALA A 378 16.00 -9.41 -2.99
C ALA A 378 17.51 -9.72 -2.84
N LYS A 379 18.32 -8.76 -2.37
CA LYS A 379 19.77 -8.97 -2.16
C LYS A 379 20.02 -9.91 -0.98
N ASP A 380 19.31 -9.70 0.13
CA ASP A 380 19.40 -10.55 1.31
C ASP A 380 18.43 -11.73 1.28
N ASP A 381 17.71 -11.89 0.16
CA ASP A 381 16.66 -12.91 -0.05
C ASP A 381 15.65 -12.95 1.11
N LEU A 382 15.17 -11.77 1.50
CA LEU A 382 14.38 -11.53 2.72
C LEU A 382 13.08 -10.81 2.43
N ALA A 383 12.02 -11.18 3.16
CA ALA A 383 10.80 -10.40 3.24
C ALA A 383 10.29 -10.35 4.68
N VAL A 384 9.70 -9.22 5.04
CA VAL A 384 9.10 -9.01 6.35
C VAL A 384 7.73 -8.39 6.20
N VAL A 385 6.78 -8.88 7.01
CA VAL A 385 5.43 -8.35 7.13
C VAL A 385 5.15 -8.07 8.59
N PHE A 386 4.69 -6.86 8.89
CA PHE A 386 4.21 -6.46 10.20
C PHE A 386 2.78 -5.95 10.09
N MET A 387 1.89 -6.51 10.89
CA MET A 387 0.48 -6.14 10.95
C MET A 387 0.10 -5.65 12.34
N THR A 388 -0.53 -4.51 12.40
CA THR A 388 -1.23 -3.95 13.56
C THR A 388 -2.43 -3.14 13.07
N GLN A 389 -3.24 -2.62 13.98
CA GLN A 389 -4.39 -1.76 13.63
C GLN A 389 -4.33 -0.49 14.47
N LEU A 390 -3.40 0.41 14.12
CA LEU A 390 -3.23 1.71 14.76
C LEU A 390 -3.19 2.84 13.73
N MET A 391 -4.10 3.78 13.80
CA MET A 391 -4.12 5.00 12.98
C MET A 391 -3.72 6.24 13.81
N PRO A 392 -3.07 7.25 13.16
CA PRO A 392 -2.52 7.22 11.81
C PRO A 392 -1.25 6.38 11.71
N SER A 393 -0.89 5.96 10.49
CA SER A 393 0.44 5.41 10.21
C SER A 393 1.51 6.48 10.49
N GLY A 394 2.69 6.05 10.91
CA GLY A 394 3.76 6.99 11.29
C GLY A 394 3.69 7.48 12.74
N ALA A 395 2.68 7.09 13.53
CA ALA A 395 2.64 7.36 14.97
C ALA A 395 3.91 6.84 15.70
N PHE A 396 4.50 5.78 15.17
CA PHE A 396 5.75 5.19 15.64
C PHE A 396 6.60 4.68 14.47
N ASN A 397 7.93 4.70 14.63
CA ASN A 397 8.88 4.20 13.63
C ASN A 397 9.03 2.67 13.69
N PHE A 398 7.95 1.92 13.44
CA PHE A 398 8.00 0.45 13.44
C PHE A 398 8.98 -0.09 12.40
N ARG A 399 8.97 0.45 11.16
CA ARG A 399 9.82 -0.03 10.07
C ARG A 399 11.30 0.08 10.40
N GLY A 400 11.76 1.25 10.84
CA GLY A 400 13.16 1.46 11.18
C GLY A 400 13.63 0.54 12.30
N GLN A 401 12.82 0.40 13.36
CA GLN A 401 13.15 -0.45 14.50
C GLN A 401 13.16 -1.94 14.12
N LEU A 402 12.15 -2.40 13.37
CA LEU A 402 12.09 -3.79 12.92
C LEU A 402 13.21 -4.12 11.94
N LYS A 403 13.57 -3.21 11.01
CA LYS A 403 14.75 -3.39 10.16
C LYS A 403 16.01 -3.61 11.01
N SER A 404 16.29 -2.75 11.98
CA SER A 404 17.47 -2.90 12.86
C SER A 404 17.48 -4.27 13.57
N LEU A 405 16.34 -4.71 14.09
CA LEU A 405 16.22 -6.00 14.80
C LEU A 405 16.40 -7.20 13.88
N VAL A 406 15.78 -7.17 12.70
CA VAL A 406 15.82 -8.29 11.74
C VAL A 406 17.21 -8.41 11.13
N TYR A 407 17.78 -7.33 10.60
CA TYR A 407 19.08 -7.40 9.92
C TYR A 407 20.24 -7.64 10.88
N SER A 408 20.16 -7.15 12.13
CA SER A 408 21.17 -7.47 13.16
C SER A 408 21.12 -8.94 13.64
N ALA A 409 20.09 -9.67 13.27
CA ALA A 409 19.95 -11.09 13.59
C ALA A 409 20.52 -12.01 12.50
N ILE A 410 20.82 -11.48 11.31
CA ILE A 410 21.45 -12.24 10.23
C ILE A 410 22.87 -12.64 10.65
N ALA A 411 23.21 -13.91 10.49
CA ALA A 411 24.53 -14.48 10.80
C ALA A 411 25.33 -14.79 9.52
N GLU A 412 24.63 -15.14 8.38
CA GLU A 412 25.25 -15.55 7.13
C GLU A 412 24.49 -15.00 5.92
#